data_1fc7a7fcdeed4eaf2a9edea2282ae1e5
#
_entry.id   1fc7a7fcdeed4eaf2a9edea2282ae1e5
#
_cell.length_a   1.000
_cell.length_b   1.000
_cell.length_c   1.000
_cell.angle_alpha   90.00
_cell.angle_beta   90.00
_cell.angle_gamma   90.00
#
_symmetry.space_group_name_H-M   'P 1'
#
loop_
_entity.id
_entity.type
_entity.pdbx_description
1 polymer ?
#
loop_
_entity_poly.entity_id
_entity_poly.type
_entity_poly.pdbx_seq_one_letter_code
_entity_poly.pdbx_strand_id
1 'polypeptide(L)'
;MNCCICGPVKNCGPYLQKVLDNMEKIGSIFDDYQIIIYYDKSIDNTLNILKEYQVKNPKMLFYVNNKPVSPFRTHNLAIARNFCLNFVRQNREKYPFFIMMDCDDVNCKEINTDILKKYLYRNDWDGLSF
;
A
#
# COMPACT_ATOMS: atom_id res chain seq x y z
N MET A 1 -5.43 -17.71 -1.63
CA MET A 1 -4.89 -16.57 -2.42
C MET A 1 -4.56 -15.44 -1.46
N ASN A 2 -3.28 -15.12 -1.34
CA ASN A 2 -2.79 -14.09 -0.42
C ASN A 2 -2.25 -12.89 -1.20
N CYS A 3 -2.33 -11.70 -0.65
CA CYS A 3 -1.96 -10.45 -1.32
C CYS A 3 -1.08 -9.57 -0.44
N CYS A 4 -0.08 -8.94 -1.04
CA CYS A 4 0.65 -7.83 -0.45
C CYS A 4 0.15 -6.50 -1.06
N ILE A 5 -0.32 -5.60 -0.22
CA ILE A 5 -0.77 -4.26 -0.64
C ILE A 5 0.28 -3.27 -0.15
N CYS A 6 0.83 -2.48 -1.04
CA CYS A 6 1.95 -1.62 -0.68
C CYS A 6 1.90 -0.27 -1.41
N GLY A 7 2.60 0.69 -0.85
CA GLY A 7 2.71 1.99 -1.49
C GLY A 7 3.56 2.98 -0.72
N PRO A 8 3.94 4.07 -1.41
CA PRO A 8 4.66 5.19 -0.82
C PRO A 8 3.70 6.14 -0.10
N VAL A 9 4.21 6.81 0.94
CA VAL A 9 3.46 7.86 1.63
C VAL A 9 4.37 9.04 1.99
N LYS A 10 3.90 10.23 1.71
CA LYS A 10 4.53 11.49 2.13
C LYS A 10 3.47 12.59 2.13
N ASN A 11 3.32 13.28 3.26
CA ASN A 11 2.36 14.40 3.40
C ASN A 11 0.95 14.04 2.96
N CYS A 12 0.44 12.88 3.40
CA CYS A 12 -0.87 12.36 3.03
C CYS A 12 -1.88 12.37 4.19
N GLY A 13 -1.62 13.16 5.23
CA GLY A 13 -2.44 13.20 6.45
C GLY A 13 -3.95 13.26 6.21
N PRO A 14 -4.46 14.16 5.33
CA PRO A 14 -5.91 14.28 5.07
C PRO A 14 -6.54 13.03 4.44
N TYR A 15 -5.75 12.18 3.79
CA TYR A 15 -6.25 11.03 3.01
C TYR A 15 -5.88 9.69 3.60
N LEU A 16 -4.80 9.62 4.37
CA LEU A 16 -4.13 8.36 4.73
C LEU A 16 -5.04 7.40 5.47
N GLN A 17 -5.84 7.86 6.43
CA GLN A 17 -6.74 6.97 7.18
C GLN A 17 -7.70 6.23 6.24
N LYS A 18 -8.30 6.94 5.29
CA LYS A 18 -9.23 6.35 4.32
C LYS A 18 -8.52 5.40 3.35
N VAL A 19 -7.30 5.73 2.94
CA VAL A 19 -6.50 4.86 2.07
C VAL A 19 -6.16 3.56 2.80
N LEU A 20 -5.74 3.63 4.05
CA LEU A 20 -5.47 2.43 4.87
C LEU A 20 -6.73 1.60 5.09
N ASP A 21 -7.87 2.23 5.36
CA ASP A 21 -9.15 1.54 5.46
C ASP A 21 -9.52 0.83 4.15
N ASN A 22 -9.25 1.45 3.01
CA ASN A 22 -9.45 0.84 1.70
C ASN A 22 -8.49 -0.33 1.46
N MET A 23 -7.23 -0.21 1.84
CA MET A 23 -6.26 -1.31 1.76
C MET A 23 -6.72 -2.51 2.60
N GLU A 24 -7.26 -2.27 3.79
CA GLU A 24 -7.83 -3.32 4.65
C GLU A 24 -9.05 -3.97 4.03
N LYS A 25 -9.96 -3.19 3.43
CA LYS A 25 -11.11 -3.71 2.68
C LYS A 25 -10.68 -4.60 1.53
N ILE A 26 -9.70 -4.15 0.75
CA ILE A 26 -9.15 -4.94 -0.35
C ILE A 26 -8.50 -6.21 0.21
N GLY A 27 -7.69 -6.10 1.25
CA GLY A 27 -7.04 -7.24 1.89
C GLY A 27 -8.03 -8.30 2.37
N SER A 28 -9.18 -7.87 2.89
CA SER A 28 -10.21 -8.76 3.45
C SER A 28 -10.85 -9.70 2.42
N ILE A 29 -10.70 -9.43 1.12
CA ILE A 29 -11.20 -10.35 0.08
C ILE A 29 -10.23 -11.48 -0.23
N PHE A 30 -9.01 -11.45 0.31
CA PHE A 30 -8.01 -12.51 0.20
C PHE A 30 -8.03 -13.40 1.44
N ASP A 31 -7.44 -14.58 1.36
CA ASP A 31 -7.31 -15.49 2.52
C ASP A 31 -6.41 -14.90 3.59
N ASP A 32 -5.32 -14.27 3.18
CA ASP A 32 -4.44 -13.48 4.05
C ASP A 32 -3.84 -12.31 3.26
N TYR A 33 -3.44 -11.27 3.97
CA TYR A 33 -2.84 -10.09 3.36
C TYR A 33 -1.80 -9.43 4.27
N GLN A 34 -0.93 -8.64 3.64
CA GLN A 34 0.06 -7.79 4.31
C GLN A 34 -0.02 -6.39 3.69
N ILE A 35 0.00 -5.36 4.53
CA ILE A 35 0.14 -3.97 4.06
C ILE A 35 1.56 -3.52 4.37
N ILE A 36 2.26 -2.99 3.35
CA ILE A 36 3.62 -2.47 3.47
C ILE A 36 3.63 -1.01 2.99
N ILE A 37 3.98 -0.10 3.88
CA ILE A 37 4.05 1.33 3.57
C ILE A 37 5.51 1.80 3.65
N TYR A 38 5.96 2.51 2.63
CA TYR A 38 7.23 3.23 2.63
C TYR A 38 6.98 4.70 2.96
N TYR A 39 7.47 5.12 4.12
CA TYR A 39 7.26 6.48 4.62
C TYR A 39 8.48 7.35 4.35
N ASP A 40 8.28 8.46 3.63
CA ASP A 40 9.21 9.57 3.56
C ASP A 40 8.81 10.67 4.54
N LYS A 41 9.82 11.38 5.09
CA LYS A 41 9.60 12.42 6.09
C LYS A 41 8.53 13.42 5.66
N SER A 42 7.53 13.56 6.50
CA SER A 42 6.37 14.43 6.29
C SER A 42 6.34 15.57 7.30
N ILE A 43 5.71 16.68 6.93
CA ILE A 43 5.53 17.85 7.79
C ILE A 43 4.16 17.88 8.49
N ASP A 44 3.28 16.94 8.14
CA ASP A 44 1.94 16.78 8.70
C ASP A 44 1.86 15.61 9.68
N ASN A 45 0.65 15.16 10.03
CA ASN A 45 0.39 14.05 10.95
C ASN A 45 0.47 12.66 10.32
N THR A 46 1.05 12.50 9.13
CA THR A 46 1.14 11.22 8.41
C THR A 46 1.75 10.12 9.28
N LEU A 47 2.89 10.37 9.93
CA LEU A 47 3.56 9.37 10.76
C LEU A 47 2.70 8.93 11.95
N ASN A 48 2.02 9.86 12.61
CA ASN A 48 1.15 9.54 13.73
C ASN A 48 -0.01 8.64 13.32
N ILE A 49 -0.59 8.90 12.15
CA ILE A 49 -1.68 8.05 11.59
C ILE A 49 -1.16 6.63 11.35
N LEU A 50 0.03 6.47 10.78
CA LEU A 50 0.64 5.15 10.57
C LEU A 50 0.85 4.40 11.88
N LYS A 51 1.40 5.07 12.90
CA LYS A 51 1.64 4.46 14.22
C LYS A 51 0.35 4.02 14.90
N GLU A 52 -0.67 4.86 14.89
CA GLU A 52 -1.97 4.55 15.48
C GLU A 52 -2.67 3.41 14.73
N TYR A 53 -2.60 3.41 13.41
CA TYR A 53 -3.20 2.36 12.59
C TYR A 53 -2.51 1.01 12.82
N GLN A 54 -1.19 0.98 12.92
CA GLN A 54 -0.42 -0.25 13.18
C GLN A 54 -0.83 -0.93 14.49
N VAL A 55 -1.15 -0.16 15.51
CA VAL A 55 -1.66 -0.69 16.79
C VAL A 55 -3.00 -1.41 16.60
N LYS A 56 -3.88 -0.87 15.75
CA LYS A 56 -5.20 -1.45 15.46
C LYS A 56 -5.11 -2.62 14.49
N ASN A 57 -4.21 -2.57 13.52
CA ASN A 57 -4.04 -3.60 12.51
C ASN A 57 -2.57 -3.98 12.36
N PRO A 58 -2.09 -5.04 13.06
CA PRO A 58 -0.70 -5.47 13.01
C PRO A 58 -0.28 -6.06 11.66
N LYS A 59 -1.22 -6.28 10.73
CA LYS A 59 -0.91 -6.65 9.34
C LYS A 59 -0.36 -5.48 8.52
N MET A 60 -0.42 -4.26 9.03
CA MET A 60 0.22 -3.10 8.41
C MET A 60 1.59 -2.88 9.04
N LEU A 61 2.62 -2.94 8.21
CA LEU A 61 4.00 -2.57 8.54
C LEU A 61 4.40 -1.34 7.74
N PHE A 62 5.22 -0.47 8.33
CA PHE A 62 5.76 0.66 7.59
C PHE A 62 7.25 0.81 7.85
N TYR A 63 7.96 1.20 6.80
CA TYR A 63 9.38 1.52 6.84
C TYR A 63 9.55 3.04 6.82
N VAL A 64 10.36 3.55 7.75
CA VAL A 64 10.70 4.98 7.82
C VAL A 64 12.01 5.21 7.10
N ASN A 65 11.98 5.98 6.00
CA ASN A 65 13.19 6.35 5.30
C ASN A 65 14.00 7.35 6.12
N ASN A 66 15.24 6.96 6.49
CA ASN A 66 16.19 7.80 7.24
C ASN A 66 17.20 8.51 6.34
N LYS A 67 17.18 8.25 5.05
CA LYS A 67 18.10 8.85 4.09
C LYS A 67 17.56 10.17 3.56
N PRO A 68 18.45 11.11 3.15
CA PRO A 68 18.01 12.31 2.49
C PRO A 68 17.20 11.99 1.22
N VAL A 69 16.13 12.77 1.00
CA VAL A 69 15.32 12.63 -0.21
C VAL A 69 15.96 13.40 -1.37
N SER A 70 15.75 12.91 -2.58
CA SER A 70 16.11 13.61 -3.80
C SER A 70 15.21 14.84 -4.00
N PRO A 71 15.71 15.92 -4.65
CA PRO A 71 14.86 17.03 -5.07
C PRO A 71 13.84 16.62 -6.16
N PHE A 72 14.05 15.47 -6.80
CA PHE A 72 13.16 14.96 -7.85
C PHE A 72 12.12 14.00 -7.28
N ARG A 73 10.85 14.36 -7.39
CA ARG A 73 9.72 13.56 -6.90
C ARG A 73 9.70 12.15 -7.50
N THR A 74 9.94 12.05 -8.80
CA THR A 74 9.92 10.75 -9.51
C THR A 74 11.02 9.80 -9.01
N HIS A 75 12.17 10.32 -8.65
CA HIS A 75 13.28 9.55 -8.07
C HIS A 75 12.87 8.97 -6.69
N ASN A 76 12.29 9.79 -5.84
CA ASN A 76 11.82 9.35 -4.53
C ASN A 76 10.72 8.29 -4.63
N LEU A 77 9.79 8.45 -5.56
CA LEU A 77 8.74 7.46 -5.83
C LEU A 77 9.33 6.14 -6.35
N ALA A 78 10.32 6.18 -7.22
CA ALA A 78 10.99 4.98 -7.71
C ALA A 78 11.68 4.21 -6.57
N ILE A 79 12.38 4.92 -5.68
CA ILE A 79 13.01 4.30 -4.49
C ILE A 79 11.97 3.62 -3.61
N ALA A 80 10.87 4.31 -3.31
CA ALA A 80 9.80 3.80 -2.46
C ALA A 80 9.12 2.57 -3.08
N ARG A 81 8.79 2.63 -4.36
CA ARG A 81 8.17 1.52 -5.08
C ARG A 81 9.10 0.32 -5.22
N ASN A 82 10.40 0.56 -5.44
CA ASN A 82 11.40 -0.51 -5.49
C ASN A 82 11.55 -1.19 -4.12
N PHE A 83 11.49 -0.45 -3.03
CA PHE A 83 11.47 -1.03 -1.68
C PHE A 83 10.27 -1.98 -1.52
N CYS A 84 9.08 -1.53 -1.89
CA CYS A 84 7.87 -2.35 -1.84
C CYS A 84 8.00 -3.59 -2.73
N LEU A 85 8.49 -3.42 -3.95
CA LEU A 85 8.68 -4.52 -4.91
C LEU A 85 9.69 -5.55 -4.41
N ASN A 86 10.76 -5.13 -3.74
CA ASN A 86 11.73 -6.04 -3.15
C ASN A 86 11.11 -6.88 -2.04
N PHE A 87 10.26 -6.28 -1.20
CA PHE A 87 9.50 -7.02 -0.20
C PHE A 87 8.61 -8.09 -0.86
N VAL A 88 7.87 -7.71 -1.90
CA VAL A 88 7.01 -8.63 -2.64
C VAL A 88 7.81 -9.79 -3.23
N ARG A 89 8.96 -9.49 -3.86
CA ARG A 89 9.83 -10.52 -4.45
C ARG A 89 10.36 -11.51 -3.41
N GLN A 90 10.75 -11.03 -2.24
CA GLN A 90 11.25 -11.88 -1.15
C GLN A 90 10.17 -12.77 -0.54
N ASN A 91 8.91 -12.37 -0.66
CA ASN A 91 7.75 -13.05 -0.05
C ASN A 91 6.78 -13.61 -1.10
N ARG A 92 7.22 -13.79 -2.33
CA ARG A 92 6.36 -14.19 -3.47
C ARG A 92 5.64 -15.52 -3.28
N GLU A 93 6.22 -16.43 -2.52
CA GLU A 93 5.60 -17.74 -2.26
C GLU A 93 4.39 -17.59 -1.33
N LYS A 94 4.50 -16.72 -0.33
CA LYS A 94 3.41 -16.42 0.60
C LYS A 94 2.37 -15.48 -0.01
N TYR A 95 2.83 -14.46 -0.76
CA TYR A 95 2.00 -13.43 -1.38
C TYR A 95 2.21 -13.43 -2.91
N PRO A 96 1.53 -14.33 -3.65
CA PRO A 96 1.68 -14.39 -5.12
C PRO A 96 1.06 -13.20 -5.86
N PHE A 97 0.20 -12.43 -5.18
CA PHE A 97 -0.40 -11.22 -5.72
C PHE A 97 0.10 -9.99 -4.95
N PHE A 98 0.24 -8.88 -5.66
CA PHE A 98 0.48 -7.60 -5.00
C PHE A 98 -0.33 -6.48 -5.66
N ILE A 99 -0.60 -5.45 -4.87
CA ILE A 99 -1.28 -4.24 -5.32
C ILE A 99 -0.42 -3.06 -4.91
N MET A 100 -0.06 -2.20 -5.88
CA MET A 100 0.64 -0.96 -5.61
C MET A 100 -0.37 0.18 -5.58
N MET A 101 -0.49 0.85 -4.43
CA MET A 101 -1.43 1.96 -4.23
C MET A 101 -0.69 3.19 -3.71
N ASP A 102 -0.86 4.32 -4.37
CA ASP A 102 -0.42 5.60 -3.80
C ASP A 102 -1.40 6.05 -2.71
N CYS A 103 -0.87 6.64 -1.63
CA CYS A 103 -1.69 7.12 -0.51
C CYS A 103 -2.14 8.57 -0.75
N ASP A 104 -2.97 8.79 -1.74
CA ASP A 104 -3.42 10.10 -2.20
C ASP A 104 -4.95 10.24 -2.18
N ASP A 105 -5.44 11.40 -2.66
CA ASP A 105 -6.86 11.71 -2.71
C ASP A 105 -7.67 10.79 -3.65
N VAL A 106 -7.04 10.22 -4.66
CA VAL A 106 -7.71 9.28 -5.58
C VAL A 106 -8.05 7.98 -4.84
N ASN A 107 -7.08 7.43 -4.11
CA ASN A 107 -7.23 6.15 -3.44
C ASN A 107 -7.97 6.24 -2.09
N CYS A 108 -8.38 7.42 -1.65
CA CYS A 108 -9.23 7.58 -0.47
C CYS A 108 -10.73 7.47 -0.78
N LYS A 109 -11.11 7.37 -2.05
CA LYS A 109 -12.50 7.19 -2.49
C LYS A 109 -13.00 5.79 -2.18
N GLU A 110 -14.31 5.65 -2.08
CA GLU A 110 -14.93 4.35 -1.83
C GLU A 110 -14.57 3.32 -2.91
N ILE A 111 -14.20 2.12 -2.48
CA ILE A 111 -13.82 1.01 -3.35
C ILE A 111 -14.94 -0.03 -3.37
N ASN A 112 -15.31 -0.46 -4.58
CA ASN A 112 -16.23 -1.58 -4.78
C ASN A 112 -15.46 -2.90 -4.84
N THR A 113 -15.40 -3.59 -3.71
CA THR A 113 -14.68 -4.87 -3.59
C THR A 113 -15.35 -6.01 -4.36
N ASP A 114 -16.64 -5.94 -4.65
CA ASP A 114 -17.33 -6.96 -5.42
C ASP A 114 -16.86 -6.97 -6.88
N ILE A 115 -16.61 -5.79 -7.45
CA ILE A 115 -16.02 -5.67 -8.79
C ILE A 115 -14.61 -6.27 -8.78
N LEU A 116 -13.80 -5.92 -7.79
CA LEU A 116 -12.44 -6.46 -7.68
C LEU A 116 -12.45 -7.99 -7.57
N LYS A 117 -13.29 -8.57 -6.73
CA LYS A 117 -13.47 -10.03 -6.61
C LYS A 117 -13.76 -10.69 -7.95
N LYS A 118 -14.66 -10.09 -8.75
CA LYS A 118 -15.03 -10.61 -10.06
C LYS A 118 -13.83 -10.74 -10.99
N TYR A 119 -12.92 -9.77 -10.97
CA TYR A 119 -11.72 -9.79 -11.80
C TYR A 119 -10.61 -10.69 -11.27
N LEU A 120 -10.52 -10.88 -9.95
CA LEU A 120 -9.51 -11.75 -9.34
C LEU A 120 -9.60 -13.21 -9.80
N TYR A 121 -10.81 -13.70 -10.05
CA TYR A 121 -11.04 -15.08 -10.48
C TYR A 121 -10.93 -15.30 -11.99
N ARG A 122 -10.66 -14.23 -12.75
CA ARG A 122 -10.34 -14.37 -14.17
C ARG A 122 -8.87 -14.72 -14.33
N ASN A 123 -8.55 -15.50 -15.34
CA ASN A 123 -7.19 -15.97 -15.64
C ASN A 123 -6.66 -15.44 -16.98
N ASP A 124 -7.23 -14.32 -17.45
CA ASP A 124 -6.88 -13.67 -18.71
C ASP A 124 -6.07 -12.38 -18.54
N TRP A 125 -5.46 -12.18 -17.36
CA TRP A 125 -4.64 -11.01 -17.06
C TRP A 125 -3.42 -11.37 -16.20
N ASP A 126 -2.31 -10.65 -16.40
CA ASP A 126 -1.12 -10.68 -15.55
C ASP A 126 -1.00 -9.40 -14.69
N GLY A 127 -1.57 -8.30 -15.18
CA GLY A 127 -1.65 -7.03 -14.45
C GLY A 127 -2.97 -6.34 -14.74
N LEU A 128 -3.55 -5.73 -13.72
CA LEU A 128 -4.84 -5.05 -13.80
C LEU A 128 -4.77 -3.71 -13.07
N SER A 129 -5.29 -2.65 -13.69
CA SER A 129 -5.49 -1.35 -13.06
C SER A 129 -6.97 -1.12 -12.78
N PHE A 130 -7.27 -0.59 -11.59
CA PHE A 130 -8.64 -0.34 -11.16
C PHE A 130 -8.76 0.94 -10.32
#